data_c68062a5110088d2682273213ee38b48
#
_entry.id   c68062a5110088d2682273213ee38b48
#
_cell.length_a   1.000
_cell.length_b   1.000
_cell.length_c   1.000
_cell.angle_alpha   90.00
_cell.angle_beta   90.00
_cell.angle_gamma   90.00
#
_symmetry.space_group_name_H-M   'P 1'
#
loop_
_entity.id
_entity.type
_entity.pdbx_description
1 polymer ?
#
loop_
_entity_poly.entity_id
_entity_poly.type
_entity_poly.pdbx_seq_one_letter_code
_entity_poly.pdbx_strand_id
1 'polypeptide(L)'
;CVGSINQNIPIIVVEHSNNKNFKDDLEQKYTNLKCILSKSNLGTGTGYNIGIKAANTEYVLVLNADVVLEKNAIDELILASKDLPNFSILAPLERNFVNYGIFNKKKSNEDMGVSPFQVDFVDGFAMLLNKKNFREANYFDESFFMYLENDDLCRRVRNKGGSIYVVPRSKINHLAAKTVDKKFEDEVEFSRNWHWIWSKFYFNKKHFGFFKAFYEGAPRYFLSMIKFIFYLLINNKKKKKIYFNRASGFYNALLGRSSWYRPNLND
;
A
#
# COMPACT_ATOMS: atom_id res chain seq x y z
N CYS A 1 -9.89 3.28 -12.04
CA CYS A 1 -10.28 2.31 -11.02
C CYS A 1 -11.81 2.13 -10.99
N VAL A 2 -12.60 3.07 -10.43
CA VAL A 2 -14.06 2.91 -10.25
C VAL A 2 -14.78 2.47 -11.54
N GLY A 3 -14.47 3.09 -12.69
CA GLY A 3 -15.07 2.75 -13.98
C GLY A 3 -14.76 1.34 -14.53
N SER A 4 -13.82 0.60 -13.90
CA SER A 4 -13.51 -0.80 -14.25
C SER A 4 -14.22 -1.82 -13.35
N ILE A 5 -15.03 -1.35 -12.39
CA ILE A 5 -15.78 -2.20 -11.45
C ILE A 5 -17.24 -2.33 -11.93
N ASN A 6 -17.79 -3.54 -11.86
CA ASN A 6 -19.19 -3.79 -12.22
C ASN A 6 -20.12 -3.00 -11.29
N GLN A 7 -21.17 -2.37 -11.85
CA GLN A 7 -22.14 -1.55 -11.12
C GLN A 7 -22.95 -2.32 -10.06
N ASN A 8 -22.98 -3.63 -10.12
CA ASN A 8 -23.63 -4.48 -9.10
C ASN A 8 -22.77 -4.67 -7.83
N ILE A 9 -21.53 -4.22 -7.82
CA ILE A 9 -20.62 -4.36 -6.68
C ILE A 9 -20.61 -3.07 -5.88
N PRO A 10 -20.92 -3.09 -4.57
CA PRO A 10 -20.85 -1.90 -3.74
C PRO A 10 -19.43 -1.37 -3.64
N ILE A 11 -19.25 -0.06 -3.78
CA ILE A 11 -17.96 0.61 -3.74
C ILE A 11 -17.93 1.59 -2.56
N ILE A 12 -16.85 1.55 -1.79
CA ILE A 12 -16.54 2.53 -0.76
C ILE A 12 -15.26 3.26 -1.16
N VAL A 13 -15.35 4.55 -1.38
CA VAL A 13 -14.19 5.42 -1.60
C VAL A 13 -13.88 6.17 -0.30
N VAL A 14 -12.63 6.10 0.16
CA VAL A 14 -12.16 6.91 1.29
C VAL A 14 -11.33 8.06 0.74
N GLU A 15 -11.86 9.26 0.88
CA GLU A 15 -11.29 10.48 0.31
C GLU A 15 -10.56 11.26 1.40
N HIS A 16 -9.29 11.61 1.14
CA HIS A 16 -8.38 12.17 2.12
C HIS A 16 -8.15 13.68 2.05
N SER A 17 -8.73 14.38 1.07
CA SER A 17 -8.63 15.85 0.96
C SER A 17 -9.79 16.58 1.62
N ASN A 18 -10.79 15.85 2.16
CA ASN A 18 -12.04 16.40 2.71
C ASN A 18 -12.84 17.24 1.70
N ASN A 19 -12.75 16.90 0.41
CA ASN A 19 -13.42 17.61 -0.66
C ASN A 19 -14.86 17.13 -0.82
N LYS A 20 -15.82 17.94 -0.36
CA LYS A 20 -17.26 17.63 -0.44
C LYS A 20 -17.77 17.58 -1.90
N ASN A 21 -17.32 18.52 -2.75
CA ASN A 21 -17.76 18.55 -4.14
C ASN A 21 -17.34 17.26 -4.86
N PHE A 22 -16.10 16.81 -4.65
CA PHE A 22 -15.63 15.55 -5.21
C PHE A 22 -16.45 14.34 -4.73
N LYS A 23 -16.85 14.33 -3.45
CA LYS A 23 -17.75 13.31 -2.92
C LYS A 23 -19.10 13.33 -3.65
N ASP A 24 -19.71 14.50 -3.71
CA ASP A 24 -21.06 14.66 -4.28
C ASP A 24 -21.09 14.27 -5.78
N ASP A 25 -20.05 14.68 -6.53
CA ASP A 25 -19.86 14.30 -7.94
C ASP A 25 -19.72 12.79 -8.12
N LEU A 26 -18.94 12.11 -7.24
CA LEU A 26 -18.77 10.67 -7.32
C LEU A 26 -20.05 9.90 -6.99
N GLU A 27 -20.75 10.28 -5.93
CA GLU A 27 -21.98 9.62 -5.49
C GLU A 27 -23.14 9.89 -6.48
N GLN A 28 -23.16 11.05 -7.15
CA GLN A 28 -24.10 11.32 -8.23
C GLN A 28 -23.81 10.46 -9.48
N LYS A 29 -22.53 10.29 -9.81
CA LYS A 29 -22.10 9.54 -11.01
C LYS A 29 -22.26 8.03 -10.88
N TYR A 30 -22.08 7.48 -9.67
CA TYR A 30 -22.06 6.05 -9.41
C TYR A 30 -23.02 5.69 -8.28
N THR A 31 -24.19 5.14 -8.60
CA THR A 31 -25.26 4.82 -7.64
C THR A 31 -24.90 3.73 -6.64
N ASN A 32 -23.89 2.89 -6.96
CA ASN A 32 -23.37 1.82 -6.11
C ASN A 32 -22.18 2.28 -5.25
N LEU A 33 -21.85 3.58 -5.22
CA LEU A 33 -20.69 4.12 -4.55
C LEU A 33 -21.09 4.97 -3.35
N LYS A 34 -20.37 4.76 -2.24
CA LYS A 34 -20.39 5.62 -1.04
C LYS A 34 -19.02 6.22 -0.83
N CYS A 35 -18.93 7.54 -0.70
CA CYS A 35 -17.70 8.24 -0.40
C CYS A 35 -17.62 8.65 1.08
N ILE A 36 -16.57 8.27 1.78
CA ILE A 36 -16.29 8.64 3.17
C ILE A 36 -15.18 9.70 3.15
N LEU A 37 -15.49 10.88 3.64
CA LEU A 37 -14.48 11.96 3.79
C LEU A 37 -13.69 11.76 5.07
N SER A 38 -12.38 11.81 4.99
CA SER A 38 -11.52 11.94 6.16
C SER A 38 -11.10 13.41 6.38
N LYS A 39 -10.85 13.79 7.63
CA LYS A 39 -10.47 15.18 7.98
C LYS A 39 -9.09 15.57 7.45
N SER A 40 -8.26 14.60 7.13
CA SER A 40 -6.89 14.81 6.65
C SER A 40 -6.39 13.54 5.94
N ASN A 41 -5.25 13.64 5.26
CA ASN A 41 -4.58 12.47 4.70
C ASN A 41 -3.98 11.59 5.81
N LEU A 42 -4.59 10.44 6.05
CA LEU A 42 -4.24 9.48 7.09
C LEU A 42 -3.28 8.38 6.60
N GLY A 43 -2.97 8.35 5.31
CA GLY A 43 -2.16 7.32 4.66
C GLY A 43 -2.97 6.12 4.16
N THR A 44 -2.31 5.27 3.37
CA THR A 44 -2.95 4.18 2.62
C THR A 44 -3.61 3.15 3.53
N GLY A 45 -2.86 2.62 4.49
CA GLY A 45 -3.36 1.56 5.38
C GLY A 45 -4.55 2.01 6.24
N THR A 46 -4.51 3.24 6.78
CA THR A 46 -5.64 3.80 7.55
C THR A 46 -6.85 4.03 6.66
N GLY A 47 -6.65 4.51 5.41
CA GLY A 47 -7.73 4.63 4.43
C GLY A 47 -8.42 3.30 4.15
N TYR A 48 -7.64 2.25 3.92
CA TYR A 48 -8.17 0.90 3.77
C TYR A 48 -8.94 0.43 5.00
N ASN A 49 -8.42 0.64 6.21
CA ASN A 49 -9.09 0.26 7.45
C ASN A 49 -10.48 0.92 7.59
N ILE A 50 -10.60 2.20 7.23
CA ILE A 50 -11.89 2.91 7.24
C ILE A 50 -12.88 2.24 6.27
N GLY A 51 -12.46 1.96 5.04
CA GLY A 51 -13.27 1.28 4.04
C GLY A 51 -13.67 -0.14 4.44
N ILE A 52 -12.72 -0.95 4.95
CA ILE A 52 -12.96 -2.32 5.41
C ILE A 52 -13.95 -2.36 6.58
N LYS A 53 -13.82 -1.45 7.54
CA LYS A 53 -14.74 -1.34 8.69
C LYS A 53 -16.15 -0.93 8.26
N ALA A 54 -16.27 -0.09 7.23
CA ALA A 54 -17.56 0.36 6.70
C ALA A 54 -18.25 -0.67 5.80
N ALA A 55 -17.53 -1.65 5.27
CA ALA A 55 -18.08 -2.71 4.44
C ALA A 55 -18.79 -3.79 5.29
N ASN A 56 -20.03 -4.13 4.93
CA ASN A 56 -20.84 -5.15 5.62
C ASN A 56 -20.67 -6.56 5.03
N THR A 57 -19.82 -6.73 4.02
CA THR A 57 -19.56 -8.00 3.33
C THR A 57 -18.50 -8.83 4.05
N GLU A 58 -18.51 -10.14 3.81
CA GLU A 58 -17.48 -11.07 4.31
C GLU A 58 -16.14 -10.84 3.63
N TYR A 59 -16.16 -10.60 2.32
CA TYR A 59 -14.97 -10.29 1.52
C TYR A 59 -14.92 -8.80 1.19
N VAL A 60 -13.73 -8.23 1.24
CA VAL A 60 -13.47 -6.83 0.84
C VAL A 60 -12.26 -6.79 -0.07
N LEU A 61 -12.45 -6.27 -1.29
CA LEU A 61 -11.37 -6.00 -2.21
C LEU A 61 -10.85 -4.57 -1.98
N VAL A 62 -9.65 -4.45 -1.41
CA VAL A 62 -8.96 -3.14 -1.33
C VAL A 62 -8.23 -2.87 -2.62
N LEU A 63 -8.36 -1.64 -3.13
CA LEU A 63 -7.79 -1.20 -4.40
C LEU A 63 -7.18 0.20 -4.29
N ASN A 64 -6.01 0.40 -4.90
CA ASN A 64 -5.51 1.74 -5.18
C ASN A 64 -6.34 2.42 -6.27
N ALA A 65 -6.41 3.74 -6.22
CA ALA A 65 -7.16 4.55 -7.20
C ALA A 65 -6.61 4.45 -8.65
N ASP A 66 -5.33 4.06 -8.80
CA ASP A 66 -4.62 3.90 -10.08
C ASP A 66 -4.55 2.44 -10.58
N VAL A 67 -5.37 1.55 -10.01
CA VAL A 67 -5.57 0.18 -10.51
C VAL A 67 -6.74 0.13 -11.49
N VAL A 68 -6.55 -0.52 -12.61
CA VAL A 68 -7.59 -0.86 -13.59
C VAL A 68 -7.77 -2.38 -13.60
N LEU A 69 -8.97 -2.82 -13.26
CA LEU A 69 -9.35 -4.23 -13.30
C LEU A 69 -9.62 -4.66 -14.74
N GLU A 70 -9.13 -5.83 -15.14
CA GLU A 70 -9.56 -6.45 -16.39
C GLU A 70 -10.94 -7.08 -16.26
N LYS A 71 -11.55 -7.37 -17.42
CA LYS A 71 -12.83 -8.08 -17.47
C LYS A 71 -12.72 -9.38 -16.67
N ASN A 72 -13.72 -9.66 -15.83
CA ASN A 72 -13.83 -10.83 -14.96
C ASN A 72 -12.78 -10.90 -13.82
N ALA A 73 -11.94 -9.88 -13.59
CA ALA A 73 -10.93 -9.94 -12.55
C ALA A 73 -11.51 -10.22 -11.15
N ILE A 74 -12.63 -9.59 -10.81
CA ILE A 74 -13.32 -9.82 -9.53
C ILE A 74 -13.97 -11.21 -9.51
N ASP A 75 -14.61 -11.64 -10.61
CA ASP A 75 -15.27 -12.95 -10.70
C ASP A 75 -14.27 -14.09 -10.50
N GLU A 76 -13.06 -13.97 -11.05
CA GLU A 76 -11.99 -14.94 -10.86
C GLU A 76 -11.48 -15.00 -9.41
N LEU A 77 -11.42 -13.86 -8.70
CA LEU A 77 -11.11 -13.84 -7.27
C LEU A 77 -12.22 -14.52 -6.45
N ILE A 78 -13.49 -14.25 -6.77
CA ILE A 78 -14.61 -14.88 -6.09
C ILE A 78 -14.71 -16.37 -6.41
N LEU A 79 -14.39 -16.79 -7.64
CA LEU A 79 -14.31 -18.20 -7.99
C LEU A 79 -13.21 -18.90 -7.16
N ALA A 80 -11.99 -18.34 -7.13
CA ALA A 80 -10.89 -18.86 -6.36
C ALA A 80 -11.20 -18.94 -4.84
N SER A 81 -12.00 -18.00 -4.31
CA SER A 81 -12.38 -18.01 -2.90
C SER A 81 -13.23 -19.24 -2.50
N LYS A 82 -13.97 -19.82 -3.45
CA LYS A 82 -14.77 -21.05 -3.22
C LYS A 82 -13.87 -22.29 -3.11
N ASP A 83 -12.81 -22.32 -3.90
CA ASP A 83 -11.84 -23.44 -3.89
C ASP A 83 -10.83 -23.31 -2.74
N LEU A 84 -10.69 -22.11 -2.16
CA LEU A 84 -9.74 -21.80 -1.10
C LEU A 84 -10.45 -21.20 0.14
N PRO A 85 -11.38 -21.91 0.79
CA PRO A 85 -12.27 -21.32 1.80
C PRO A 85 -11.54 -20.73 3.03
N ASN A 86 -10.30 -21.15 3.28
CA ASN A 86 -9.48 -20.71 4.41
C ASN A 86 -8.46 -19.62 4.04
N PHE A 87 -8.55 -19.02 2.83
CA PHE A 87 -7.65 -17.93 2.47
C PHE A 87 -7.82 -16.73 3.40
N SER A 88 -6.73 -16.01 3.64
CA SER A 88 -6.78 -14.70 4.28
C SER A 88 -6.72 -13.57 3.25
N ILE A 89 -5.84 -13.72 2.26
CA ILE A 89 -5.66 -12.73 1.18
C ILE A 89 -5.60 -13.46 -0.17
N LEU A 90 -6.39 -13.01 -1.15
CA LEU A 90 -6.19 -13.32 -2.57
C LEU A 90 -5.77 -12.05 -3.28
N ALA A 91 -4.77 -12.14 -4.15
CA ALA A 91 -4.34 -11.02 -4.98
C ALA A 91 -4.47 -11.35 -6.47
N PRO A 92 -4.91 -10.40 -7.30
CA PRO A 92 -4.83 -10.55 -8.74
C PRO A 92 -3.38 -10.47 -9.21
N LEU A 93 -3.12 -10.93 -10.43
CA LEU A 93 -1.83 -10.82 -11.08
C LEU A 93 -1.72 -9.47 -11.81
N GLU A 94 -0.64 -8.73 -11.55
CA GLU A 94 -0.28 -7.56 -12.36
C GLU A 94 0.39 -8.00 -13.67
N ARG A 95 0.02 -7.36 -14.79
CA ARG A 95 0.51 -7.75 -16.13
C ARG A 95 1.97 -7.40 -16.41
N ASN A 96 2.42 -6.27 -15.89
CA ASN A 96 3.67 -5.67 -16.32
C ASN A 96 4.86 -5.97 -15.42
N PHE A 97 4.58 -6.42 -14.19
CA PHE A 97 5.62 -6.75 -13.21
C PHE A 97 5.14 -7.77 -12.17
N VAL A 98 6.07 -8.34 -11.42
CA VAL A 98 5.76 -9.29 -10.35
C VAL A 98 5.30 -8.52 -9.11
N ASN A 99 4.05 -8.72 -8.70
CA ASN A 99 3.41 -8.05 -7.57
C ASN A 99 3.29 -8.94 -6.31
N TYR A 100 4.16 -9.94 -6.21
CA TYR A 100 4.19 -10.88 -5.08
C TYR A 100 5.61 -11.39 -4.84
N GLY A 101 5.84 -12.02 -3.70
CA GLY A 101 7.11 -12.68 -3.42
C GLY A 101 6.98 -13.97 -2.63
N ILE A 102 7.95 -14.85 -2.85
CA ILE A 102 8.16 -16.08 -2.13
C ILE A 102 9.60 -16.06 -1.62
N PHE A 103 9.84 -16.12 -0.31
CA PHE A 103 11.16 -15.90 0.28
C PHE A 103 12.24 -16.85 -0.22
N ASN A 104 11.88 -18.06 -0.63
CA ASN A 104 12.83 -19.08 -1.08
C ASN A 104 12.85 -19.33 -2.60
N LYS A 105 12.07 -18.61 -3.39
CA LYS A 105 12.04 -18.76 -4.85
C LYS A 105 11.69 -17.43 -5.53
N LYS A 106 12.50 -17.00 -6.50
CA LYS A 106 12.06 -16.04 -7.52
C LYS A 106 11.27 -16.83 -8.56
N LYS A 107 9.94 -16.68 -8.61
CA LYS A 107 9.15 -17.12 -9.75
C LYS A 107 9.00 -15.94 -10.71
N SER A 108 9.29 -16.17 -11.99
CA SER A 108 8.96 -15.24 -13.07
C SER A 108 7.49 -15.42 -13.47
N ASN A 109 6.87 -14.39 -14.02
CA ASN A 109 5.49 -14.47 -14.53
C ASN A 109 5.30 -15.53 -15.62
N GLU A 110 6.38 -15.99 -16.25
CA GLU A 110 6.39 -16.97 -17.35
C GLU A 110 6.10 -18.41 -16.89
N ASP A 111 6.39 -18.75 -15.62
CA ASP A 111 6.23 -20.10 -15.07
C ASP A 111 4.87 -20.33 -14.39
N MET A 112 3.93 -19.38 -14.51
CA MET A 112 2.68 -19.43 -13.75
C MET A 112 1.58 -20.13 -14.55
N GLY A 113 1.18 -21.30 -14.06
CA GLY A 113 -0.06 -21.96 -14.49
C GLY A 113 -1.30 -21.08 -14.22
N VAL A 114 -2.46 -21.56 -14.63
CA VAL A 114 -3.74 -20.85 -14.46
C VAL A 114 -4.33 -21.00 -13.06
N SER A 115 -3.79 -21.89 -12.23
CA SER A 115 -4.29 -22.19 -10.88
C SER A 115 -3.74 -21.21 -9.84
N PRO A 116 -4.53 -20.87 -8.80
CA PRO A 116 -4.02 -20.08 -7.67
C PRO A 116 -2.82 -20.75 -7.01
N PHE A 117 -1.85 -19.95 -6.57
CA PHE A 117 -0.65 -20.45 -5.88
C PHE A 117 -0.32 -19.62 -4.65
N GLN A 118 0.20 -20.27 -3.63
CA GLN A 118 0.52 -19.66 -2.35
C GLN A 118 1.80 -18.81 -2.44
N VAL A 119 1.79 -17.65 -1.78
CA VAL A 119 2.90 -16.71 -1.73
C VAL A 119 3.13 -16.21 -0.31
N ASP A 120 4.28 -15.56 -0.08
CA ASP A 120 4.62 -15.00 1.22
C ASP A 120 4.11 -13.57 1.41
N PHE A 121 4.07 -12.78 0.35
CA PHE A 121 3.51 -11.44 0.37
C PHE A 121 3.00 -11.05 -1.01
N VAL A 122 2.14 -10.04 -1.03
CA VAL A 122 1.60 -9.39 -2.23
C VAL A 122 1.67 -7.88 -2.07
N ASP A 123 1.74 -7.17 -3.20
CA ASP A 123 1.68 -5.71 -3.19
C ASP A 123 0.30 -5.20 -2.75
N GLY A 124 0.31 -4.07 -2.03
CA GLY A 124 -0.88 -3.55 -1.33
C GLY A 124 -1.92 -2.88 -2.23
N PHE A 125 -1.67 -2.74 -3.54
CA PHE A 125 -2.57 -2.00 -4.43
C PHE A 125 -3.83 -2.77 -4.86
N ALA A 126 -3.87 -4.10 -4.67
CA ALA A 126 -5.05 -4.93 -4.96
C ALA A 126 -5.04 -6.21 -4.12
N MET A 127 -5.93 -6.31 -3.12
CA MET A 127 -6.02 -7.47 -2.23
C MET A 127 -7.47 -7.75 -1.86
N LEU A 128 -7.97 -8.97 -2.13
CA LEU A 128 -9.24 -9.47 -1.60
C LEU A 128 -9.00 -10.06 -0.21
N LEU A 129 -9.59 -9.46 0.80
CA LEU A 129 -9.46 -9.85 2.20
C LEU A 129 -10.67 -10.68 2.64
N ASN A 130 -10.44 -11.85 3.24
CA ASN A 130 -11.47 -12.61 3.94
C ASN A 130 -11.56 -12.13 5.40
N LYS A 131 -12.54 -11.29 5.72
CA LYS A 131 -12.67 -10.63 7.04
C LYS A 131 -12.71 -11.60 8.21
N LYS A 132 -13.23 -12.81 8.03
CA LYS A 132 -13.29 -13.82 9.08
C LYS A 132 -11.89 -14.19 9.59
N ASN A 133 -10.89 -14.18 8.72
CA ASN A 133 -9.54 -14.62 9.03
C ASN A 133 -8.66 -13.48 9.61
N PHE A 134 -9.24 -12.28 9.83
CA PHE A 134 -8.54 -11.13 10.41
C PHE A 134 -8.96 -10.80 11.84
N ARG A 135 -9.88 -11.55 12.46
CA ARG A 135 -10.46 -11.22 13.79
C ARG A 135 -9.40 -10.96 14.87
N GLU A 136 -8.28 -11.68 14.82
CA GLU A 136 -7.17 -11.53 15.78
C GLU A 136 -5.97 -10.76 15.21
N ALA A 137 -5.87 -10.59 13.89
CA ALA A 137 -4.69 -10.02 13.23
C ALA A 137 -4.74 -8.50 13.12
N ASN A 138 -5.90 -7.87 13.28
CA ASN A 138 -6.19 -6.50 12.84
C ASN A 138 -5.84 -6.32 11.35
N TYR A 139 -6.45 -5.37 10.67
CA TYR A 139 -6.11 -5.09 9.27
C TYR A 139 -4.75 -4.37 9.17
N PHE A 140 -4.66 -3.25 8.52
CA PHE A 140 -3.39 -2.52 8.37
C PHE A 140 -2.97 -1.82 9.66
N ASP A 141 -1.66 -1.80 9.95
CA ASP A 141 -1.11 -1.01 11.05
C ASP A 141 -1.10 0.48 10.68
N GLU A 142 -1.92 1.26 11.38
CA GLU A 142 -2.14 2.68 11.12
C GLU A 142 -0.91 3.56 11.45
N SER A 143 0.14 3.00 12.06
CA SER A 143 1.42 3.69 12.23
C SER A 143 2.16 3.91 10.92
N PHE A 144 1.94 3.06 9.91
CA PHE A 144 2.45 3.27 8.56
C PHE A 144 1.58 4.28 7.82
N PHE A 145 2.16 5.41 7.45
CA PHE A 145 1.49 6.33 6.53
C PHE A 145 1.59 5.85 5.08
N MET A 146 2.76 5.34 4.70
CA MET A 146 3.08 4.89 3.35
C MET A 146 4.23 3.89 3.40
N TYR A 147 4.18 2.84 2.57
CA TYR A 147 5.15 1.76 2.42
C TYR A 147 5.21 0.76 3.57
N LEU A 148 5.31 -0.50 3.20
CA LEU A 148 5.46 -1.68 4.06
C LEU A 148 4.24 -2.00 4.94
N GLU A 149 3.13 -1.27 4.81
CA GLU A 149 1.86 -1.61 5.46
C GLU A 149 1.30 -2.96 4.97
N ASN A 150 1.46 -3.26 3.67
CA ASN A 150 1.10 -4.54 3.07
C ASN A 150 2.04 -5.68 3.50
N ASP A 151 3.35 -5.43 3.53
CA ASP A 151 4.33 -6.41 4.00
C ASP A 151 4.10 -6.76 5.47
N ASP A 152 3.82 -5.75 6.31
CA ASP A 152 3.45 -5.93 7.71
C ASP A 152 2.19 -6.79 7.85
N LEU A 153 1.15 -6.49 7.07
CA LEU A 153 -0.09 -7.24 7.06
C LEU A 153 0.15 -8.69 6.64
N CYS A 154 0.81 -8.93 5.51
CA CYS A 154 1.11 -10.26 5.00
C CYS A 154 1.92 -11.08 6.01
N ARG A 155 2.91 -10.47 6.66
CA ARG A 155 3.71 -11.11 7.68
C ARG A 155 2.88 -11.49 8.92
N ARG A 156 2.02 -10.59 9.40
CA ARG A 156 1.15 -10.86 10.56
C ARG A 156 0.14 -11.98 10.25
N VAL A 157 -0.43 -11.98 9.06
CA VAL A 157 -1.34 -13.03 8.58
C VAL A 157 -0.64 -14.38 8.61
N ARG A 158 0.55 -14.49 8.01
CA ARG A 158 1.31 -15.74 7.97
C ARG A 158 1.75 -16.23 9.36
N ASN A 159 2.20 -15.31 10.21
CA ASN A 159 2.61 -15.67 11.58
C ASN A 159 1.45 -16.23 12.41
N LYS A 160 0.20 -15.98 11.99
CA LYS A 160 -1.02 -16.55 12.60
C LYS A 160 -1.58 -17.77 11.83
N GLY A 161 -0.79 -18.33 10.90
CA GLY A 161 -1.18 -19.50 10.10
C GLY A 161 -2.14 -19.19 8.93
N GLY A 162 -2.39 -17.91 8.63
CA GLY A 162 -3.19 -17.48 7.48
C GLY A 162 -2.46 -17.69 6.15
N SER A 163 -3.22 -17.89 5.09
CA SER A 163 -2.72 -18.17 3.74
C SER A 163 -2.96 -17.00 2.79
N ILE A 164 -1.98 -16.76 1.92
CA ILE A 164 -1.99 -15.70 0.91
C ILE A 164 -1.78 -16.37 -0.45
N TYR A 165 -2.63 -16.05 -1.42
CA TYR A 165 -2.53 -16.61 -2.76
C TYR A 165 -2.57 -15.53 -3.82
N VAL A 166 -1.87 -15.76 -4.93
CA VAL A 166 -2.08 -15.06 -6.19
C VAL A 166 -3.02 -15.88 -7.07
N VAL A 167 -3.95 -15.22 -7.72
CA VAL A 167 -4.93 -15.79 -8.65
C VAL A 167 -4.58 -15.36 -10.08
N PRO A 168 -3.87 -16.19 -10.88
CA PRO A 168 -3.35 -15.78 -12.19
C PRO A 168 -4.39 -15.43 -13.23
N ARG A 169 -5.62 -15.95 -13.09
CA ARG A 169 -6.75 -15.63 -13.98
C ARG A 169 -7.33 -14.26 -13.70
N SER A 170 -7.24 -13.78 -12.45
CA SER A 170 -7.60 -12.41 -12.09
C SER A 170 -6.46 -11.48 -12.48
N LYS A 171 -6.71 -10.57 -13.43
CA LYS A 171 -5.67 -9.68 -13.97
C LYS A 171 -6.01 -8.22 -13.77
N ILE A 172 -4.97 -7.45 -13.50
CA ILE A 172 -5.05 -5.99 -13.33
C ILE A 172 -3.93 -5.29 -14.09
N ASN A 173 -4.09 -4.00 -14.25
CA ASN A 173 -3.06 -3.08 -14.71
C ASN A 173 -2.91 -1.95 -13.69
N HIS A 174 -1.75 -1.81 -13.07
CA HIS A 174 -1.43 -0.75 -12.13
C HIS A 174 -0.70 0.39 -12.85
N LEU A 175 -1.37 1.53 -12.98
CA LEU A 175 -0.88 2.67 -13.77
C LEU A 175 0.29 3.43 -13.14
N ALA A 176 0.71 3.05 -11.94
CA ALA A 176 1.85 3.54 -11.17
C ALA A 176 2.03 5.07 -11.22
N ALA A 177 1.54 5.76 -10.20
CA ALA A 177 1.81 7.20 -9.92
C ALA A 177 1.42 8.21 -11.01
N LYS A 178 0.60 7.85 -12.00
CA LYS A 178 0.09 8.80 -13.02
C LYS A 178 -0.97 9.77 -12.48
N THR A 179 -1.31 9.67 -11.20
CA THR A 179 -2.35 10.45 -10.55
C THR A 179 -1.84 11.72 -9.84
N VAL A 180 -0.52 11.95 -9.83
CA VAL A 180 0.07 13.12 -9.17
C VAL A 180 0.20 14.26 -10.18
N ASP A 181 -0.36 15.44 -9.85
CA ASP A 181 -0.15 16.65 -10.62
C ASP A 181 1.35 17.02 -10.62
N LYS A 182 1.89 17.35 -11.79
CA LYS A 182 3.31 17.69 -11.98
C LYS A 182 3.80 18.80 -11.05
N LYS A 183 2.94 19.75 -10.69
CA LYS A 183 3.31 20.84 -9.77
C LYS A 183 3.68 20.34 -8.36
N PHE A 184 3.18 19.18 -7.94
CA PHE A 184 3.45 18.58 -6.63
C PHE A 184 4.45 17.42 -6.68
N GLU A 185 5.00 17.09 -7.84
CA GLU A 185 5.87 15.93 -8.03
C GLU A 185 7.06 15.91 -7.05
N ASP A 186 7.71 17.08 -6.85
CA ASP A 186 8.85 17.21 -5.95
C ASP A 186 8.45 17.00 -4.48
N GLU A 187 7.33 17.59 -4.03
CA GLU A 187 6.87 17.43 -2.65
C GLU A 187 6.45 15.97 -2.36
N VAL A 188 5.80 15.32 -3.33
CA VAL A 188 5.46 13.91 -3.23
C VAL A 188 6.74 13.05 -3.22
N GLU A 189 7.75 13.36 -4.03
CA GLU A 189 9.05 12.68 -4.00
C GLU A 189 9.75 12.85 -2.65
N PHE A 190 9.72 14.03 -2.06
CA PHE A 190 10.28 14.29 -0.73
C PHE A 190 9.58 13.48 0.35
N SER A 191 8.25 13.43 0.31
CA SER A 191 7.43 12.63 1.23
C SER A 191 7.73 11.14 1.08
N ARG A 192 7.79 10.62 -0.14
CA ARG A 192 8.14 9.22 -0.44
C ARG A 192 9.50 8.83 0.13
N ASN A 193 10.52 9.69 -0.03
CA ASN A 193 11.86 9.44 0.48
C ASN A 193 11.91 9.40 2.01
N TRP A 194 11.16 10.28 2.68
CA TRP A 194 11.06 10.31 4.13
C TRP A 194 10.38 9.04 4.67
N HIS A 195 9.19 8.72 4.12
CA HIS A 195 8.39 7.58 4.58
C HIS A 195 9.04 6.24 4.29
N TRP A 196 9.73 6.08 3.14
CA TRP A 196 10.44 4.85 2.83
C TRP A 196 11.45 4.46 3.92
N ILE A 197 12.25 5.43 4.37
CA ILE A 197 13.27 5.19 5.40
C ILE A 197 12.62 4.99 6.77
N TRP A 198 11.63 5.82 7.12
CA TRP A 198 10.91 5.70 8.38
C TRP A 198 10.20 4.34 8.49
N SER A 199 9.42 3.97 7.50
CA SER A 199 8.66 2.72 7.47
C SER A 199 9.55 1.49 7.49
N LYS A 200 10.70 1.53 6.79
CA LYS A 200 11.67 0.43 6.81
C LYS A 200 12.28 0.23 8.19
N PHE A 201 12.63 1.30 8.89
CA PHE A 201 13.12 1.19 10.28
C PHE A 201 12.03 0.66 11.21
N TYR A 202 10.83 1.22 11.12
CA TYR A 202 9.68 0.80 11.95
C TYR A 202 9.33 -0.67 11.73
N PHE A 203 9.22 -1.11 10.47
CA PHE A 203 8.98 -2.51 10.11
C PHE A 203 10.05 -3.45 10.70
N ASN A 204 11.32 -3.12 10.50
CA ASN A 204 12.41 -3.93 11.03
C ASN A 204 12.41 -3.96 12.55
N LYS A 205 12.16 -2.83 13.22
CA LYS A 205 12.05 -2.76 14.68
C LYS A 205 10.91 -3.62 15.20
N LYS A 206 9.74 -3.56 14.54
CA LYS A 206 8.53 -4.30 14.92
C LYS A 206 8.70 -5.82 14.78
N HIS A 207 9.33 -6.27 13.70
CA HIS A 207 9.38 -7.69 13.35
C HIS A 207 10.69 -8.40 13.71
N PHE A 208 11.79 -7.67 13.84
CA PHE A 208 13.13 -8.24 14.03
C PHE A 208 13.89 -7.59 15.21
N GLY A 209 13.30 -6.60 15.88
CA GLY A 209 13.90 -5.91 17.00
C GLY A 209 14.76 -4.69 16.64
N PHE A 210 15.06 -3.91 17.68
CA PHE A 210 15.75 -2.62 17.54
C PHE A 210 17.13 -2.74 16.89
N PHE A 211 17.94 -3.71 17.32
CA PHE A 211 19.31 -3.85 16.82
C PHE A 211 19.37 -4.13 15.33
N LYS A 212 18.48 -4.99 14.83
CA LYS A 212 18.37 -5.26 13.38
C LYS A 212 17.95 -4.01 12.61
N ALA A 213 16.95 -3.27 13.11
CA ALA A 213 16.52 -2.02 12.49
C ALA A 213 17.63 -0.98 12.44
N PHE A 214 18.36 -0.83 13.54
CA PHE A 214 19.50 0.10 13.64
C PHE A 214 20.64 -0.28 12.71
N TYR A 215 21.07 -1.54 12.74
CA TYR A 215 22.17 -2.02 11.91
C TYR A 215 21.91 -1.87 10.41
N GLU A 216 20.69 -2.12 9.96
CA GLU A 216 20.32 -1.93 8.55
C GLU A 216 20.06 -0.46 8.17
N GLY A 217 19.61 0.36 9.11
CA GLY A 217 19.28 1.76 8.86
C GLY A 217 20.44 2.73 8.96
N ALA A 218 21.34 2.54 9.93
CA ALA A 218 22.44 3.46 10.22
C ALA A 218 23.38 3.72 9.02
N PRO A 219 23.82 2.72 8.24
CA PRO A 219 24.66 2.99 7.07
C PRO A 219 23.96 3.89 6.04
N ARG A 220 22.64 3.71 5.84
CA ARG A 220 21.84 4.53 4.95
C ARG A 220 21.67 5.96 5.46
N TYR A 221 21.58 6.13 6.78
CA TYR A 221 21.57 7.44 7.43
C TYR A 221 22.87 8.20 7.16
N PHE A 222 24.01 7.59 7.47
CA PHE A 222 25.33 8.23 7.27
C PHE A 222 25.57 8.56 5.79
N LEU A 223 25.25 7.63 4.87
CA LEU A 223 25.34 7.91 3.44
C LEU A 223 24.40 9.07 3.00
N SER A 224 23.22 9.16 3.59
CA SER A 224 22.30 10.27 3.32
C SER A 224 22.86 11.60 3.83
N MET A 225 23.50 11.63 5.01
CA MET A 225 24.14 12.82 5.55
C MET A 225 25.33 13.29 4.68
N ILE A 226 26.19 12.37 4.25
CA ILE A 226 27.30 12.67 3.32
C ILE A 226 26.75 13.28 2.02
N LYS A 227 25.73 12.65 1.42
CA LYS A 227 25.11 13.16 0.20
C LYS A 227 24.38 14.50 0.42
N PHE A 228 23.76 14.69 1.57
CA PHE A 228 23.15 15.97 1.93
C PHE A 228 24.20 17.09 1.95
N ILE A 229 25.34 16.90 2.61
CA ILE A 229 26.45 17.87 2.65
C ILE A 229 27.00 18.12 1.24
N PHE A 230 27.24 17.08 0.46
CA PHE A 230 27.71 17.22 -0.93
C PHE A 230 26.75 18.07 -1.77
N TYR A 231 25.44 17.77 -1.74
CA TYR A 231 24.45 18.54 -2.52
C TYR A 231 24.17 19.93 -1.95
N LEU A 232 24.49 20.19 -0.67
CA LEU A 232 24.51 21.52 -0.10
C LEU A 232 25.63 22.36 -0.72
N LEU A 233 26.86 21.79 -0.83
CA LEU A 233 28.03 22.48 -1.39
C LEU A 233 27.88 22.80 -2.88
N ILE A 234 27.29 21.91 -3.67
CA ILE A 234 27.06 22.14 -5.11
C ILE A 234 25.72 22.85 -5.39
N ASN A 235 25.02 23.32 -4.36
CA ASN A 235 23.75 24.06 -4.43
C ASN A 235 22.63 23.36 -5.20
N ASN A 236 22.56 22.02 -5.15
CA ASN A 236 21.47 21.26 -5.76
C ASN A 236 20.29 21.15 -4.77
N LYS A 237 19.34 22.08 -4.85
CA LYS A 237 18.21 22.21 -3.91
C LYS A 237 17.36 20.94 -3.79
N LYS A 238 16.99 20.31 -4.93
CA LYS A 238 16.13 19.11 -4.95
C LYS A 238 16.83 17.92 -4.28
N LYS A 239 18.03 17.55 -4.73
CA LYS A 239 18.78 16.43 -4.17
C LYS A 239 19.14 16.64 -2.70
N LYS A 240 19.51 17.87 -2.31
CA LYS A 240 19.72 18.24 -0.91
C LYS A 240 18.49 17.89 -0.06
N LYS A 241 17.27 18.30 -0.49
CA LYS A 241 16.04 18.03 0.26
C LYS A 241 15.70 16.55 0.33
N ILE A 242 15.92 15.79 -0.76
CA ILE A 242 15.76 14.32 -0.77
C ILE A 242 16.61 13.65 0.31
N TYR A 243 17.92 13.95 0.35
CA TYR A 243 18.82 13.29 1.28
C TYR A 243 18.63 13.76 2.73
N PHE A 244 18.27 15.02 2.94
CA PHE A 244 17.83 15.51 4.24
C PHE A 244 16.60 14.72 4.73
N ASN A 245 15.59 14.52 3.87
CA ASN A 245 14.39 13.79 4.22
C ASN A 245 14.66 12.32 4.53
N ARG A 246 15.58 11.67 3.81
CA ARG A 246 16.02 10.30 4.14
C ARG A 246 16.66 10.23 5.53
N ALA A 247 17.56 11.16 5.84
CA ALA A 247 18.18 11.23 7.16
C ALA A 247 17.16 11.56 8.26
N SER A 248 16.28 12.52 8.02
CA SER A 248 15.19 12.89 8.93
C SER A 248 14.24 11.73 9.19
N GLY A 249 13.85 10.97 8.16
CA GLY A 249 13.00 9.79 8.31
C GLY A 249 13.61 8.76 9.25
N PHE A 250 14.89 8.42 9.07
CA PHE A 250 15.60 7.52 9.98
C PHE A 250 15.66 8.06 11.41
N TYR A 251 16.10 9.31 11.57
CA TYR A 251 16.26 9.94 12.88
C TYR A 251 14.93 9.98 13.67
N ASN A 252 13.83 10.33 13.01
CA ASN A 252 12.52 10.34 13.66
C ASN A 252 12.04 8.94 14.03
N ALA A 253 12.27 7.94 13.17
CA ALA A 253 11.94 6.54 13.47
C ALA A 253 12.79 5.98 14.63
N LEU A 254 14.08 6.33 14.70
CA LEU A 254 14.99 5.96 15.78
C LEU A 254 14.50 6.49 17.12
N LEU A 255 14.02 7.75 17.16
CA LEU A 255 13.45 8.38 18.36
C LEU A 255 12.03 7.89 18.70
N GLY A 256 11.46 6.97 17.92
CA GLY A 256 10.10 6.47 18.13
C GLY A 256 8.99 7.49 17.83
N ARG A 257 9.30 8.54 17.07
CA ARG A 257 8.29 9.52 16.64
C ARG A 257 7.40 8.91 15.58
N SER A 258 6.13 9.34 15.54
CA SER A 258 5.16 8.92 14.53
C SER A 258 5.58 9.28 13.10
N SER A 259 4.94 8.66 12.13
CA SER A 259 5.10 8.94 10.69
C SER A 259 4.36 10.25 10.33
N TRP A 260 4.95 11.39 10.71
CA TRP A 260 4.30 12.71 10.69
C TRP A 260 4.49 13.52 9.42
N TYR A 261 5.54 13.25 8.62
CA TYR A 261 5.85 14.07 7.44
C TYR A 261 4.70 14.04 6.43
N ARG A 262 4.31 15.20 5.94
CA ARG A 262 3.30 15.33 4.87
C ARG A 262 3.85 16.22 3.77
N PRO A 263 3.54 15.96 2.48
CA PRO A 263 3.89 16.86 1.39
C PRO A 263 3.15 18.20 1.59
N ASN A 264 3.82 19.28 1.24
CA ASN A 264 3.16 20.59 1.17
C ASN A 264 2.44 20.68 -0.19
N LEU A 265 1.12 20.62 -0.15
CA LEU A 265 0.26 20.71 -1.33
C LEU A 265 -0.49 22.04 -1.41
N ASN A 266 -0.14 23.01 -0.56
CA ASN A 266 -0.67 24.37 -0.63
C ASN A 266 0.14 25.14 -1.68
N ASP A 267 -0.57 25.84 -2.60
CA ASP A 267 0.00 26.79 -3.56
C ASP A 267 0.43 28.08 -2.88
#